data_72c01dbe8a1f2b273aa44e6e59148ba5
#
_entry.id   72c01dbe8a1f2b273aa44e6e59148ba5
#
_cell.length_a   1.000
_cell.length_b   1.000
_cell.length_c   1.000
_cell.angle_alpha   90.00
_cell.angle_beta   90.00
_cell.angle_gamma   90.00
#
_symmetry.space_group_name_H-M   'P 1'
#
loop_
_entity.id
_entity.type
_entity.pdbx_description
1 polymer ?
#
loop_
_entity_poly.entity_id
_entity_poly.type
_entity_poly.pdbx_seq_one_letter_code
_entity_poly.pdbx_strand_id
1 'polypeptide(L)'
;MSSRERWTVYPLLFLAIGLALRAVALPPERLDVDTIEAARVICGEIVVTSDDGTKLVHVGRVKGQGGGRIEISDRDGHEAVAVGTGPEGRDGTVEFFDAEGATIGLLDAKDLVPAE
;
A
#
# COMPACT_ATOMS: atom_id res chain seq x y z
N MET A 1 -29.19 -24.13 40.08
CA MET A 1 -27.74 -24.22 39.80
C MET A 1 -27.01 -24.50 41.11
N SER A 2 -26.24 -25.58 41.16
CA SER A 2 -25.40 -25.88 42.30
C SER A 2 -24.21 -24.91 42.35
N SER A 3 -23.61 -24.68 43.53
CA SER A 3 -22.45 -23.80 43.65
C SER A 3 -21.23 -24.31 42.83
N ARG A 4 -21.12 -25.62 42.60
CA ARG A 4 -20.10 -26.21 41.76
C ARG A 4 -20.25 -25.82 40.27
N GLU A 5 -21.47 -25.77 39.79
CA GLU A 5 -21.76 -25.39 38.40
C GLU A 5 -21.45 -23.92 38.17
N ARG A 6 -21.74 -23.06 39.12
CA ARG A 6 -21.37 -21.64 39.02
C ARG A 6 -19.88 -21.41 38.90
N TRP A 7 -19.09 -22.14 39.70
CA TRP A 7 -17.63 -22.03 39.70
C TRP A 7 -16.98 -22.54 38.40
N THR A 8 -17.66 -23.37 37.64
CA THR A 8 -17.16 -23.89 36.36
C THR A 8 -17.66 -23.05 35.21
N VAL A 9 -18.93 -22.62 35.22
CA VAL A 9 -19.54 -21.90 34.09
C VAL A 9 -19.04 -20.46 33.96
N TYR A 10 -18.96 -19.74 35.08
CA TYR A 10 -18.56 -18.32 35.02
C TYR A 10 -17.11 -18.09 34.54
N PRO A 11 -16.11 -18.83 35.00
CA PRO A 11 -14.74 -18.67 34.46
C PRO A 11 -14.64 -18.99 32.97
N LEU A 12 -15.36 -20.00 32.51
CA LEU A 12 -15.38 -20.35 31.09
C LEU A 12 -16.06 -19.27 30.24
N LEU A 13 -17.13 -18.68 30.76
CA LEU A 13 -17.83 -17.58 30.10
C LEU A 13 -16.95 -16.34 29.98
N PHE A 14 -16.24 -15.96 31.05
CA PHE A 14 -15.30 -14.85 31.03
C PHE A 14 -14.17 -15.07 30.05
N LEU A 15 -13.62 -16.29 29.98
CA LEU A 15 -12.57 -16.64 29.04
C LEU A 15 -13.06 -16.51 27.59
N ALA A 16 -14.28 -17.00 27.29
CA ALA A 16 -14.86 -16.93 25.95
C ALA A 16 -15.12 -15.48 25.54
N ILE A 17 -15.64 -14.62 26.44
CA ILE A 17 -15.87 -13.20 26.17
C ILE A 17 -14.54 -12.48 25.97
N GLY A 18 -13.53 -12.75 26.77
CA GLY A 18 -12.20 -12.17 26.64
C GLY A 18 -11.54 -12.49 25.33
N LEU A 19 -11.62 -13.74 24.86
CA LEU A 19 -11.10 -14.16 23.56
C LEU A 19 -11.84 -13.49 22.40
N ALA A 20 -13.17 -13.41 22.50
CA ALA A 20 -13.99 -12.75 21.48
C ALA A 20 -13.69 -11.25 21.38
N LEU A 21 -13.56 -10.55 22.50
CA LEU A 21 -13.20 -9.14 22.55
C LEU A 21 -11.80 -8.89 21.97
N ARG A 22 -10.84 -9.75 22.28
CA ARG A 22 -9.50 -9.66 21.74
C ARG A 22 -9.49 -9.80 20.21
N ALA A 23 -10.29 -10.72 19.68
CA ALA A 23 -10.37 -10.95 18.23
C ALA A 23 -10.99 -9.75 17.50
N VAL A 24 -11.94 -9.03 18.13
CA VAL A 24 -12.61 -7.87 17.54
C VAL A 24 -11.84 -6.58 17.79
N ALA A 25 -11.30 -6.38 19.00
CA ALA A 25 -10.67 -5.13 19.42
C ALA A 25 -9.24 -4.95 18.90
N LEU A 26 -8.57 -6.04 18.51
CA LEU A 26 -7.19 -6.03 18.01
C LEU A 26 -7.16 -6.57 16.57
N PRO A 27 -7.54 -5.71 15.57
CA PRO A 27 -7.42 -6.12 14.18
C PRO A 27 -5.95 -6.43 13.86
N PRO A 28 -5.67 -7.42 13.01
CA PRO A 28 -4.29 -7.74 12.64
C PRO A 28 -3.67 -6.54 11.93
N GLU A 29 -2.50 -6.09 12.39
CA GLU A 29 -1.74 -5.04 11.73
C GLU A 29 -1.20 -5.51 10.37
N ARG A 30 -1.08 -6.82 10.22
CA ARG A 30 -0.56 -7.44 9.02
C ARG A 30 -1.46 -8.60 8.61
N LEU A 31 -1.91 -8.56 7.37
CA LEU A 31 -2.66 -9.64 6.75
C LEU A 31 -1.71 -10.43 5.85
N ASP A 32 -1.44 -11.68 6.22
CA ASP A 32 -0.56 -12.56 5.46
C ASP A 32 -1.42 -13.58 4.70
N VAL A 33 -1.64 -13.31 3.41
CA VAL A 33 -2.45 -14.16 2.52
C VAL A 33 -1.75 -14.26 1.17
N ASP A 34 -1.93 -15.39 0.49
CA ASP A 34 -1.33 -15.62 -0.83
C ASP A 34 -2.09 -14.88 -1.94
N THR A 35 -3.40 -14.77 -1.81
CA THR A 35 -4.25 -14.17 -2.84
C THR A 35 -5.37 -13.36 -2.21
N ILE A 36 -5.62 -12.20 -2.77
CA ILE A 36 -6.75 -11.33 -2.41
C ILE A 36 -7.58 -11.10 -3.66
N GLU A 37 -8.85 -11.51 -3.61
CA GLU A 37 -9.83 -11.18 -4.65
C GLU A 37 -10.77 -10.11 -4.11
N ALA A 38 -10.81 -8.98 -4.77
CA ALA A 38 -11.64 -7.86 -4.35
C ALA A 38 -12.19 -7.12 -5.58
N ALA A 39 -13.46 -6.73 -5.52
CA ALA A 39 -14.03 -5.90 -6.56
C ALA A 39 -13.45 -4.48 -6.52
N ARG A 40 -12.96 -4.03 -5.38
CA ARG A 40 -12.42 -2.70 -5.18
C ARG A 40 -11.46 -2.69 -4.00
N VAL A 41 -10.36 -1.97 -4.17
CA VAL A 41 -9.40 -1.74 -3.08
C VAL A 41 -9.26 -0.24 -2.85
N ILE A 42 -9.46 0.20 -1.62
CA ILE A 42 -9.22 1.58 -1.20
C ILE A 42 -8.10 1.55 -0.18
N CYS A 43 -6.97 2.17 -0.54
CA CYS A 43 -5.78 2.18 0.32
C CYS A 43 -5.00 3.47 0.10
N GLY A 44 -4.08 3.77 1.00
CA GLY A 44 -3.22 4.94 0.88
C GLY A 44 -1.98 4.72 0.03
N GLU A 45 -1.53 3.47 -0.05
CA GLU A 45 -0.26 3.13 -0.70
C GLU A 45 -0.24 1.66 -1.08
N ILE A 46 0.36 1.34 -2.23
CA ILE A 46 0.63 -0.03 -2.65
C ILE A 46 2.13 -0.15 -2.90
N VAL A 47 2.75 -1.15 -2.30
CA VAL A 47 4.18 -1.44 -2.50
C VAL A 47 4.32 -2.89 -2.96
N VAL A 48 4.99 -3.09 -4.09
CA VAL A 48 5.34 -4.41 -4.58
C VAL A 48 6.83 -4.63 -4.34
N THR A 49 7.16 -5.69 -3.63
CA THR A 49 8.55 -6.02 -3.31
C THR A 49 8.96 -7.32 -3.97
N SER A 50 10.27 -7.48 -4.20
CA SER A 50 10.86 -8.74 -4.59
C SER A 50 11.01 -9.66 -3.38
N ASP A 51 11.44 -10.90 -3.61
CA ASP A 51 11.64 -11.87 -2.53
C ASP A 51 12.69 -11.42 -1.50
N ASP A 52 13.66 -10.62 -1.91
CA ASP A 52 14.70 -10.06 -1.03
C ASP A 52 14.29 -8.77 -0.32
N GLY A 53 13.06 -8.31 -0.53
CA GLY A 53 12.54 -7.10 0.10
C GLY A 53 12.81 -5.81 -0.68
N THR A 54 13.42 -5.87 -1.86
CA THR A 54 13.62 -4.70 -2.71
C THR A 54 12.29 -4.16 -3.22
N LYS A 55 12.06 -2.87 -3.07
CA LYS A 55 10.85 -2.21 -3.57
C LYS A 55 10.93 -2.07 -5.08
N LEU A 56 10.02 -2.72 -5.80
CA LEU A 56 9.97 -2.72 -7.26
C LEU A 56 8.93 -1.75 -7.82
N VAL A 57 7.76 -1.67 -7.20
CA VAL A 57 6.69 -0.76 -7.60
C VAL A 57 6.14 -0.07 -6.38
N HIS A 58 5.94 1.22 -6.49
CA HIS A 58 5.30 2.02 -5.46
C HIS A 58 4.17 2.82 -6.10
N VAL A 59 2.96 2.67 -5.60
CA VAL A 59 1.79 3.44 -6.02
C VAL A 59 1.29 4.20 -4.81
N GLY A 60 1.23 5.51 -4.90
CA GLY A 60 0.79 6.32 -3.77
C GLY A 60 0.81 7.80 -4.09
N ARG A 61 0.70 8.59 -3.06
CA ARG A 61 0.76 10.04 -3.19
C ARG A 61 2.18 10.55 -2.89
N VAL A 62 2.51 11.66 -3.52
CA VAL A 62 3.76 12.36 -3.22
C VAL A 62 3.58 13.16 -1.93
N LYS A 63 4.44 12.91 -0.94
CA LYS A 63 4.38 13.65 0.32
C LYS A 63 4.59 15.14 0.10
N GLY A 64 3.69 15.95 0.63
CA GLY A 64 3.77 17.41 0.58
C GLY A 64 3.23 18.03 -0.70
N GLN A 65 2.96 17.26 -1.74
CA GLN A 65 2.49 17.80 -3.03
C GLN A 65 1.04 17.39 -3.37
N GLY A 66 0.51 16.38 -2.70
CA GLY A 66 -0.91 15.99 -2.83
C GLY A 66 -1.29 15.22 -4.08
N GLY A 67 -0.39 15.03 -5.03
CA GLY A 67 -0.65 14.29 -6.27
C GLY A 67 -0.36 12.81 -6.17
N GLY A 68 -0.90 12.02 -7.12
CA GLY A 68 -0.63 10.60 -7.24
C GLY A 68 0.63 10.32 -8.07
N ARG A 69 1.31 9.24 -7.73
CA ARG A 69 2.55 8.84 -8.42
C ARG A 69 2.72 7.33 -8.43
N ILE A 70 3.18 6.81 -9.55
CA ILE A 70 3.59 5.41 -9.68
C ILE A 70 5.08 5.40 -9.98
N GLU A 71 5.85 4.73 -9.15
CA GLU A 71 7.31 4.59 -9.33
C GLU A 71 7.63 3.13 -9.61
N ILE A 72 8.41 2.89 -10.65
CA ILE A 72 8.87 1.56 -11.02
C ILE A 72 10.39 1.55 -10.92
N SER A 73 10.90 0.62 -10.13
CA SER A 73 12.32 0.46 -9.88
C SER A 73 12.85 -0.80 -10.58
N ASP A 74 14.15 -0.83 -10.83
CA ASP A 74 14.81 -2.01 -11.34
C ASP A 74 15.04 -3.04 -10.21
N ARG A 75 15.62 -4.18 -10.54
CA ARG A 75 15.88 -5.26 -9.56
C ARG A 75 16.82 -4.86 -8.43
N ASP A 76 17.61 -3.82 -8.62
CA ASP A 76 18.54 -3.29 -7.61
C ASP A 76 17.93 -2.18 -6.75
N GLY A 77 16.68 -1.82 -7.03
CA GLY A 77 15.96 -0.79 -6.30
C GLY A 77 16.17 0.63 -6.81
N HIS A 78 16.82 0.80 -7.96
CA HIS A 78 17.00 2.11 -8.59
C HIS A 78 15.75 2.47 -9.40
N GLU A 79 15.25 3.68 -9.23
CA GLU A 79 14.08 4.17 -9.94
C GLU A 79 14.36 4.22 -11.45
N ALA A 80 13.50 3.58 -12.24
CA ALA A 80 13.63 3.52 -13.69
C ALA A 80 12.59 4.39 -14.39
N VAL A 81 11.36 4.36 -13.93
CA VAL A 81 10.24 5.11 -14.51
C VAL A 81 9.38 5.66 -13.39
N ALA A 82 8.93 6.89 -13.54
CA ALA A 82 7.94 7.49 -12.66
C ALA A 82 6.82 8.11 -13.48
N VAL A 83 5.58 7.82 -13.12
CA VAL A 83 4.38 8.37 -13.76
C VAL A 83 3.53 9.03 -12.70
N GLY A 84 3.12 10.26 -12.92
CA GLY A 84 2.27 10.93 -11.96
C GLY A 84 2.03 12.38 -12.29
N THR A 85 1.64 13.15 -11.29
CA THR A 85 1.47 14.58 -11.41
C THR A 85 2.79 15.30 -11.21
N GLY A 86 2.96 16.44 -11.87
CA GLY A 86 4.14 17.28 -11.71
C GLY A 86 4.24 17.91 -10.31
N PRO A 87 5.31 18.66 -10.05
CA PRO A 87 5.56 19.25 -8.72
C PRO A 87 4.42 20.13 -8.19
N GLU A 88 3.63 20.73 -9.09
CA GLU A 88 2.47 21.54 -8.71
C GLU A 88 1.19 20.70 -8.55
N GLY A 89 1.27 19.39 -8.79
CA GLY A 89 0.15 18.46 -8.61
C GLY A 89 -0.96 18.56 -9.64
N ARG A 90 -0.73 19.20 -10.78
CA ARG A 90 -1.75 19.44 -11.81
C ARG A 90 -1.50 18.74 -13.13
N ASP A 91 -0.27 18.79 -13.63
CA ASP A 91 0.06 18.23 -14.94
C ASP A 91 0.59 16.80 -14.82
N GLY A 92 0.17 15.92 -15.72
CA GLY A 92 0.71 14.57 -15.78
C GLY A 92 2.12 14.56 -16.37
N THR A 93 3.00 13.76 -15.79
CA THR A 93 4.38 13.60 -16.25
C THR A 93 4.77 12.14 -16.30
N VAL A 94 5.67 11.80 -17.21
CA VAL A 94 6.35 10.50 -17.24
C VAL A 94 7.85 10.81 -17.27
N GLU A 95 8.57 10.28 -16.28
CA GLU A 95 10.02 10.46 -16.18
C GLU A 95 10.75 9.15 -16.38
N PHE A 96 11.86 9.19 -17.10
CA PHE A 96 12.75 8.06 -17.31
C PHE A 96 14.10 8.36 -16.68
N PHE A 97 14.66 7.38 -15.97
CA PHE A 97 15.94 7.52 -15.27
C PHE A 97 16.96 6.54 -15.83
N ASP A 98 18.24 6.92 -15.81
CA ASP A 98 19.31 6.00 -16.16
C ASP A 98 19.76 5.16 -14.93
N ALA A 99 20.73 4.31 -15.12
CA ALA A 99 21.24 3.43 -14.08
C ALA A 99 21.89 4.20 -12.89
N GLU A 100 22.32 5.42 -13.11
CA GLU A 100 22.90 6.29 -12.09
C GLU A 100 21.87 7.17 -11.36
N GLY A 101 20.60 7.07 -11.79
CA GLY A 101 19.51 7.84 -11.16
C GLY A 101 19.28 9.22 -11.75
N ALA A 102 19.96 9.57 -12.84
CA ALA A 102 19.76 10.85 -13.52
C ALA A 102 18.56 10.76 -14.47
N THR A 103 17.77 11.82 -14.53
CA THR A 103 16.64 11.93 -15.47
C THR A 103 17.17 12.02 -16.91
N ILE A 104 16.85 11.04 -17.74
CA ILE A 104 17.25 11.01 -19.15
C ILE A 104 16.13 11.39 -20.11
N GLY A 105 14.89 11.38 -19.64
CA GLY A 105 13.74 11.76 -20.45
C GLY A 105 12.58 12.20 -19.55
N LEU A 106 11.88 13.20 -20.01
CA LEU A 106 10.70 13.71 -19.32
C LEU A 106 9.62 14.01 -20.35
N LEU A 107 8.45 13.39 -20.20
CA LEU A 107 7.27 13.73 -20.97
C LEU A 107 6.30 14.47 -20.06
N ASP A 108 5.95 15.67 -20.44
CA ASP A 108 5.03 16.54 -19.74
C ASP A 108 3.78 16.72 -20.60
N ALA A 109 2.67 17.08 -20.02
CA ALA A 109 1.43 17.35 -20.73
C ALA A 109 1.59 18.41 -21.83
N LYS A 110 2.55 19.33 -21.67
CA LYS A 110 2.87 20.39 -22.65
C LYS A 110 3.55 19.84 -23.91
N ASP A 111 4.19 18.68 -23.81
CA ASP A 111 4.91 18.05 -24.91
C ASP A 111 3.99 17.24 -25.82
N LEU A 112 2.76 16.99 -25.39
CA LEU A 112 1.80 16.19 -26.12
C LEU A 112 0.95 17.04 -27.05
N VAL A 113 0.65 16.49 -28.25
CA VAL A 113 -0.27 17.13 -29.16
C VAL A 113 -1.69 16.97 -28.62
N PRO A 114 -2.49 18.07 -28.50
CA PRO A 114 -3.86 17.95 -28.04
C PRO A 114 -4.68 16.99 -28.89
N ALA A 115 -5.54 16.21 -28.23
CA ALA A 115 -6.50 15.35 -28.91
C ALA A 115 -7.55 16.24 -29.59
N GLU A 116 -7.81 15.97 -30.88
CA GLU A 116 -8.86 16.66 -31.64
C GLU A 116 -10.24 16.00 -31.41
#